data_756a8f8dfb63f46f7237d56ee1374b8c
#
_entry.id   756a8f8dfb63f46f7237d56ee1374b8c
#
_cell.length_a   1.000
_cell.length_b   1.000
_cell.length_c   1.000
_cell.angle_alpha   90.00
_cell.angle_beta   90.00
_cell.angle_gamma   90.00
#
_symmetry.space_group_name_H-M   'P 1'
#
loop_
_entity.id
_entity.type
_entity.pdbx_description
1 polymer ?
#
loop_
_entity_poly.entity_id
_entity_poly.type
_entity_poly.pdbx_seq_one_letter_code
_entity_poly.pdbx_strand_id
1 'polypeptide(L)'
;WEGKSVGKPGRAYIAGAYEHPTRHAVDTSVAQLHAEVAIGALADAGLTKDDVDGYFCAGDAPGLGGLSMIEYMGLDVRYMDSTDSGGSAYIVHLGHAVEAIAAGKCSVALITLGGRPKGAAKAPLPDYGNDTPDIGFETPYNQNIVNNYAMAAMRHRHEFGTTAEQLAW
;
A
#
# COMPACT_ATOMS: atom_id res chain seq x y z
N TRP A 1 15.52 29.39 -3.13
CA TRP A 1 15.54 27.97 -3.55
C TRP A 1 16.92 27.62 -4.11
N GLU A 2 17.91 27.50 -3.24
CA GLU A 2 19.27 27.16 -3.63
C GLU A 2 19.59 25.72 -3.19
N GLY A 3 19.85 24.86 -4.19
CA GLY A 3 20.87 23.82 -4.04
C GLY A 3 20.50 22.50 -3.39
N LYS A 4 19.29 21.93 -3.59
CA LYS A 4 19.17 20.47 -3.46
C LYS A 4 19.80 19.86 -4.71
N SER A 5 20.90 19.11 -4.55
CA SER A 5 21.55 18.40 -5.64
C SER A 5 20.54 17.41 -6.24
N VAL A 6 20.03 17.73 -7.39
CA VAL A 6 19.23 16.77 -8.18
C VAL A 6 20.15 15.57 -8.46
N GLY A 7 19.78 14.40 -7.96
CA GLY A 7 20.51 13.17 -8.25
C GLY A 7 20.71 13.00 -9.75
N LYS A 8 21.72 12.23 -10.15
CA LYS A 8 21.99 12.00 -11.59
C LYS A 8 20.71 11.52 -12.27
N PRO A 9 20.29 12.14 -13.39
CA PRO A 9 19.10 11.74 -14.11
C PRO A 9 19.07 10.23 -14.35
N GLY A 10 17.95 9.57 -14.00
CA GLY A 10 17.74 8.16 -14.26
C GLY A 10 18.16 7.18 -13.14
N ARG A 11 18.55 7.66 -11.96
CA ARG A 11 18.83 6.80 -10.80
C ARG A 11 18.04 7.24 -9.58
N ALA A 12 17.19 6.35 -9.08
CA ALA A 12 16.57 6.44 -7.76
C ALA A 12 17.14 5.34 -6.85
N TYR A 13 17.14 5.59 -5.56
CA TYR A 13 17.65 4.67 -4.55
C TYR A 13 16.62 4.52 -3.45
N ILE A 14 16.50 3.34 -2.88
CA ILE A 14 15.78 3.15 -1.62
C ILE A 14 16.71 3.64 -0.51
N ALA A 15 16.33 4.74 0.12
CA ALA A 15 17.15 5.40 1.15
C ALA A 15 16.83 4.90 2.56
N GLY A 16 15.58 4.48 2.80
CA GLY A 16 15.14 3.95 4.08
C GLY A 16 13.91 3.08 3.94
N ALA A 17 13.69 2.20 4.92
CA ALA A 17 12.55 1.32 5.01
C ALA A 17 12.18 1.09 6.48
N TYR A 18 10.89 0.95 6.75
CA TYR A 18 10.43 0.66 8.11
C TYR A 18 9.18 -0.20 8.09
N GLU A 19 9.16 -1.19 8.96
CA GLU A 19 7.99 -2.01 9.23
C GLU A 19 7.51 -1.79 10.66
N HIS A 20 6.22 -1.45 10.82
CA HIS A 20 5.65 -1.22 12.13
C HIS A 20 5.68 -2.50 12.99
N PRO A 21 6.15 -2.44 14.24
CA PRO A 21 6.32 -3.64 15.08
C PRO A 21 4.99 -4.28 15.51
N THR A 22 3.91 -3.49 15.53
CA THR A 22 2.59 -3.97 15.96
C THR A 22 1.94 -4.80 14.86
N ARG A 23 1.57 -6.04 15.17
CA ARG A 23 0.83 -6.95 14.27
C ARG A 23 -0.69 -6.90 14.47
N HIS A 24 -1.16 -6.23 15.52
CA HIS A 24 -2.57 -6.08 15.85
C HIS A 24 -2.82 -4.71 16.49
N ALA A 25 -3.02 -3.70 15.66
CA ALA A 25 -3.26 -2.32 16.08
C ALA A 25 -4.76 -2.12 16.38
N VAL A 26 -5.19 -2.30 17.62
CA VAL A 26 -6.60 -2.14 18.01
C VAL A 26 -6.97 -0.68 18.28
N ASP A 27 -6.05 0.09 18.84
CA ASP A 27 -6.28 1.46 19.29
C ASP A 27 -5.62 2.53 18.42
N THR A 28 -5.06 2.14 17.27
CA THR A 28 -4.37 3.04 16.34
C THR A 28 -5.19 3.18 15.07
N SER A 29 -5.43 4.40 14.61
CA SER A 29 -6.12 4.64 13.33
C SER A 29 -5.24 4.25 12.15
N VAL A 30 -5.85 4.00 10.98
CA VAL A 30 -5.09 3.72 9.75
C VAL A 30 -4.22 4.92 9.37
N ALA A 31 -4.74 6.15 9.49
CA ALA A 31 -3.96 7.36 9.24
C ALA A 31 -2.73 7.46 10.15
N GLN A 32 -2.90 7.14 11.43
CA GLN A 32 -1.80 7.13 12.38
C GLN A 32 -0.76 6.07 12.04
N LEU A 33 -1.17 4.86 11.61
CA LEU A 33 -0.24 3.83 11.15
C LEU A 33 0.59 4.30 9.95
N HIS A 34 -0.04 4.95 8.97
CA HIS A 34 0.69 5.56 7.85
C HIS A 34 1.72 6.60 8.32
N ALA A 35 1.34 7.47 9.26
CA ALA A 35 2.25 8.48 9.81
C ALA A 35 3.41 7.85 10.59
N GLU A 36 3.14 6.84 11.42
CA GLU A 36 4.18 6.16 12.22
C GLU A 36 5.19 5.41 11.33
N VAL A 37 4.73 4.73 10.28
CA VAL A 37 5.66 4.07 9.34
C VAL A 37 6.41 5.08 8.49
N ALA A 38 5.79 6.22 8.15
CA ALA A 38 6.47 7.31 7.46
C ALA A 38 7.62 7.88 8.30
N ILE A 39 7.36 8.18 9.58
CA ILE A 39 8.38 8.67 10.52
C ILE A 39 9.52 7.66 10.65
N GLY A 40 9.20 6.37 10.79
CA GLY A 40 10.20 5.31 10.90
C GLY A 40 11.09 5.21 9.66
N ALA A 41 10.50 5.21 8.47
CA ALA A 41 11.24 5.12 7.21
C ALA A 41 12.12 6.36 6.96
N LEU A 42 11.61 7.54 7.29
CA LEU A 42 12.38 8.80 7.18
C LEU A 42 13.55 8.81 8.17
N ALA A 43 13.35 8.36 9.41
CA ALA A 43 14.41 8.25 10.40
C ALA A 43 15.52 7.27 9.95
N ASP A 44 15.14 6.13 9.37
CA ASP A 44 16.10 5.17 8.80
C ASP A 44 16.91 5.78 7.65
N ALA A 45 16.29 6.64 6.84
CA ALA A 45 16.94 7.38 5.76
C ALA A 45 17.78 8.58 6.24
N GLY A 46 17.69 8.99 7.51
CA GLY A 46 18.28 10.24 8.02
C GLY A 46 17.58 11.49 7.44
N LEU A 47 16.33 11.37 7.06
CA LEU A 47 15.49 12.42 6.49
C LEU A 47 14.37 12.85 7.45
N THR A 48 13.73 13.96 7.12
CA THR A 48 12.55 14.50 7.80
C THR A 48 11.37 14.64 6.83
N LYS A 49 10.18 14.92 7.34
CA LYS A 49 9.01 15.18 6.49
C LYS A 49 9.20 16.37 5.54
N ASP A 50 10.05 17.34 5.92
CA ASP A 50 10.30 18.54 5.12
C ASP A 50 11.19 18.28 3.89
N ASP A 51 11.81 17.08 3.83
CA ASP A 51 12.58 16.62 2.68
C ASP A 51 11.69 15.93 1.62
N VAL A 52 10.48 15.50 2.01
CA VAL A 52 9.55 14.76 1.15
C VAL A 52 8.85 15.72 0.20
N ASP A 53 8.97 15.49 -1.09
CA ASP A 53 8.29 16.26 -2.15
C ASP A 53 7.49 15.38 -3.13
N GLY A 54 7.42 14.07 -2.87
CA GLY A 54 6.55 13.11 -3.56
C GLY A 54 5.91 12.14 -2.57
N TYR A 55 4.60 11.85 -2.70
CA TYR A 55 3.88 10.94 -1.83
C TYR A 55 3.07 9.90 -2.60
N PHE A 56 3.10 8.65 -2.13
CA PHE A 56 2.45 7.52 -2.79
C PHE A 56 1.73 6.65 -1.76
N CYS A 57 0.47 6.34 -2.01
CA CYS A 57 -0.32 5.38 -1.24
C CYS A 57 -1.41 4.77 -2.14
N ALA A 58 -2.03 3.68 -1.69
CA ALA A 58 -3.11 3.02 -2.41
C ALA A 58 -4.44 3.10 -1.63
N GLY A 59 -5.43 2.32 -2.00
CA GLY A 59 -6.79 2.34 -1.47
C GLY A 59 -6.96 1.98 0.00
N ASP A 60 -5.89 1.56 0.68
CA ASP A 60 -5.86 1.37 2.14
C ASP A 60 -5.76 2.70 2.93
N ALA A 61 -5.32 3.78 2.26
CA ALA A 61 -5.25 5.10 2.88
C ALA A 61 -6.67 5.69 3.12
N PRO A 62 -6.94 6.25 4.32
CA PRO A 62 -8.28 6.71 4.68
C PRO A 62 -8.67 8.01 3.98
N GLY A 63 -9.97 8.31 4.01
CA GLY A 63 -10.53 9.53 3.47
C GLY A 63 -10.44 9.57 1.94
N LEU A 64 -9.87 10.63 1.40
CA LEU A 64 -9.57 10.80 -0.02
C LEU A 64 -8.18 10.26 -0.39
N GLY A 65 -7.73 9.22 0.30
CA GLY A 65 -6.44 8.59 0.03
C GLY A 65 -5.27 9.55 0.22
N GLY A 66 -4.43 9.67 -0.80
CA GLY A 66 -3.22 10.48 -0.76
C GLY A 66 -3.43 11.94 -0.34
N LEU A 67 -4.54 12.55 -0.76
CA LEU A 67 -4.85 13.95 -0.38
C LEU A 67 -5.05 14.09 1.13
N SER A 68 -5.86 13.22 1.74
CA SER A 68 -6.08 13.23 3.18
C SER A 68 -4.82 12.92 3.97
N MET A 69 -3.98 12.03 3.46
CA MET A 69 -2.74 11.66 4.13
C MET A 69 -1.67 12.75 4.06
N ILE A 70 -1.55 13.47 2.94
CA ILE A 70 -0.69 14.65 2.79
C ILE A 70 -1.06 15.70 3.82
N GLU A 71 -2.36 16.01 3.94
CA GLU A 71 -2.86 16.97 4.93
C GLU A 71 -2.61 16.48 6.37
N TYR A 72 -2.93 15.22 6.66
CA TYR A 72 -2.77 14.64 7.99
C TYR A 72 -1.31 14.63 8.48
N MET A 73 -0.37 14.30 7.60
CA MET A 73 1.06 14.27 7.92
C MET A 73 1.74 15.65 7.79
N GLY A 74 1.04 16.66 7.23
CA GLY A 74 1.58 17.98 6.98
C GLY A 74 2.76 17.96 6.01
N LEU A 75 2.61 17.22 4.90
CA LEU A 75 3.61 17.13 3.84
C LEU A 75 3.42 18.27 2.82
N ASP A 76 4.53 18.82 2.31
CA ASP A 76 4.53 19.78 1.19
C ASP A 76 5.04 19.08 -0.07
N VAL A 77 4.13 18.44 -0.82
CA VAL A 77 4.48 17.62 -1.97
C VAL A 77 4.16 18.30 -3.30
N ARG A 78 5.02 18.08 -4.28
CA ARG A 78 4.84 18.51 -5.68
C ARG A 78 4.27 17.42 -6.57
N TYR A 79 4.37 16.17 -6.13
CA TYR A 79 3.91 15.00 -6.85
C TYR A 79 3.22 14.01 -5.93
N MET A 80 2.08 13.49 -6.38
CA MET A 80 1.34 12.46 -5.67
C MET A 80 0.84 11.41 -6.65
N ASP A 81 0.81 10.14 -6.23
CA ASP A 81 0.19 9.06 -6.95
C ASP A 81 -0.56 8.13 -5.97
N SER A 82 -1.74 7.70 -6.37
CA SER A 82 -2.57 6.78 -5.61
C SER A 82 -3.12 5.64 -6.49
N THR A 83 -2.32 5.20 -7.47
CA THR A 83 -2.66 4.04 -8.30
C THR A 83 -2.92 2.82 -7.42
N ASP A 84 -4.10 2.23 -7.55
CA ASP A 84 -4.48 1.03 -6.82
C ASP A 84 -4.59 -0.17 -7.77
N SER A 85 -3.74 -1.14 -7.55
CA SER A 85 -3.73 -2.44 -8.23
C SER A 85 -3.75 -3.60 -7.22
N GLY A 86 -4.38 -3.38 -6.07
CA GLY A 86 -4.41 -4.30 -4.94
C GLY A 86 -3.04 -4.42 -4.26
N GLY A 87 -2.71 -5.58 -3.72
CA GLY A 87 -1.47 -5.78 -2.94
C GLY A 87 -0.17 -5.50 -3.70
N SER A 88 -0.19 -5.45 -5.03
CA SER A 88 0.97 -5.09 -5.87
C SER A 88 1.15 -3.58 -6.06
N ALA A 89 0.19 -2.74 -5.63
CA ALA A 89 0.22 -1.28 -5.83
C ALA A 89 1.54 -0.65 -5.36
N TYR A 90 2.09 -1.09 -4.24
CA TYR A 90 3.31 -0.52 -3.65
C TYR A 90 4.57 -0.78 -4.49
N ILE A 91 4.64 -1.90 -5.20
CA ILE A 91 5.71 -2.17 -6.17
C ILE A 91 5.52 -1.34 -7.45
N VAL A 92 4.27 -1.12 -7.87
CA VAL A 92 3.94 -0.18 -8.95
C VAL A 92 4.35 1.23 -8.57
N HIS A 93 4.06 1.67 -7.34
CA HIS A 93 4.48 2.98 -6.83
C HIS A 93 6.01 3.15 -6.82
N LEU A 94 6.76 2.08 -6.55
CA LEU A 94 8.23 2.14 -6.68
C LEU A 94 8.66 2.49 -8.12
N GLY A 95 8.05 1.85 -9.12
CA GLY A 95 8.27 2.19 -10.53
C GLY A 95 7.90 3.63 -10.85
N HIS A 96 6.70 4.06 -10.45
CA HIS A 96 6.23 5.43 -10.65
C HIS A 96 7.11 6.47 -9.94
N ALA A 97 7.60 6.18 -8.74
CA ALA A 97 8.54 7.05 -8.02
C ALA A 97 9.87 7.20 -8.77
N VAL A 98 10.42 6.10 -9.30
CA VAL A 98 11.63 6.14 -10.14
C VAL A 98 11.42 7.03 -11.36
N GLU A 99 10.30 6.89 -12.05
CA GLU A 99 9.95 7.71 -13.21
C GLU A 99 9.73 9.18 -12.84
N ALA A 100 9.04 9.44 -11.74
CA ALA A 100 8.79 10.80 -11.26
C ALA A 100 10.10 11.52 -10.88
N ILE A 101 11.01 10.83 -10.19
CA ILE A 101 12.34 11.33 -9.85
C ILE A 101 13.17 11.60 -11.12
N ALA A 102 13.20 10.65 -12.05
CA ALA A 102 13.92 10.78 -13.31
C ALA A 102 13.40 11.96 -14.15
N ALA A 103 12.09 12.22 -14.10
CA ALA A 103 11.44 13.35 -14.78
C ALA A 103 11.55 14.68 -14.00
N GLY A 104 12.20 14.70 -12.83
CA GLY A 104 12.34 15.91 -12.00
C GLY A 104 11.03 16.38 -11.35
N LYS A 105 9.99 15.52 -11.29
CA LYS A 105 8.72 15.85 -10.65
C LYS A 105 8.81 15.87 -9.13
N CYS A 106 9.64 15.01 -8.57
CA CYS A 106 10.02 15.00 -7.14
C CYS A 106 11.46 14.56 -6.98
N SER A 107 12.01 14.71 -5.79
CA SER A 107 13.39 14.32 -5.42
C SER A 107 13.40 13.25 -4.35
N VAL A 108 12.47 13.31 -3.42
CA VAL A 108 12.29 12.35 -2.32
C VAL A 108 10.85 11.86 -2.33
N ALA A 109 10.68 10.59 -2.67
CA ALA A 109 9.39 9.93 -2.72
C ALA A 109 9.17 9.10 -1.45
N LEU A 110 8.07 9.35 -0.75
CA LEU A 110 7.60 8.57 0.39
C LEU A 110 6.47 7.66 -0.06
N ILE A 111 6.60 6.36 0.18
CA ILE A 111 5.58 5.36 -0.11
C ILE A 111 5.14 4.75 1.22
N THR A 112 3.84 4.76 1.52
CA THR A 112 3.32 4.17 2.77
C THR A 112 2.21 3.17 2.51
N LEU A 113 2.21 2.11 3.31
CA LEU A 113 1.16 1.09 3.41
C LEU A 113 0.73 0.99 4.86
N GLY A 114 -0.54 1.08 5.14
CA GLY A 114 -1.09 0.90 6.48
C GLY A 114 -2.49 0.32 6.44
N GLY A 115 -2.75 -0.69 7.25
CA GLY A 115 -4.07 -1.31 7.33
C GLY A 115 -4.27 -2.04 8.66
N ARG A 116 -5.52 -2.29 9.03
CA ARG A 116 -5.89 -2.98 10.27
C ARG A 116 -6.75 -4.23 10.00
N PRO A 117 -6.28 -5.20 9.24
CA PRO A 117 -7.11 -6.35 8.86
C PRO A 117 -7.58 -7.18 10.06
N LYS A 118 -6.80 -7.24 11.13
CA LYS A 118 -7.18 -7.92 12.39
C LYS A 118 -8.03 -7.04 13.31
N GLY A 119 -7.84 -5.72 13.29
CA GLY A 119 -8.61 -4.76 14.08
C GLY A 119 -10.00 -4.50 13.50
N ALA A 120 -10.17 -4.74 12.23
CA ALA A 120 -11.43 -4.59 11.50
C ALA A 120 -12.29 -5.87 11.51
N ALA A 121 -12.12 -6.76 12.50
CA ALA A 121 -12.77 -8.08 12.57
C ALA A 121 -14.31 -8.08 12.50
N LYS A 122 -14.94 -6.92 12.39
CA LYS A 122 -16.38 -6.73 12.15
C LYS A 122 -16.66 -5.75 10.99
N ALA A 123 -15.64 -5.28 10.27
CA ALA A 123 -15.90 -4.54 9.05
C ALA A 123 -16.60 -5.50 8.07
N PRO A 124 -17.72 -5.09 7.45
CA PRO A 124 -18.26 -5.86 6.34
C PRO A 124 -17.12 -6.09 5.34
N LEU A 125 -17.14 -7.25 4.69
CA LEU A 125 -16.26 -7.51 3.55
C LEU A 125 -16.28 -6.27 2.65
N PRO A 126 -15.15 -5.89 2.02
CA PRO A 126 -15.14 -4.77 1.11
C PRO A 126 -16.34 -4.89 0.19
N ASP A 127 -17.21 -3.91 0.24
CA ASP A 127 -18.27 -3.78 -0.75
C ASP A 127 -17.55 -3.41 -2.06
N TYR A 128 -17.30 -4.41 -2.88
CA TYR A 128 -16.74 -4.21 -4.22
C TYR A 128 -17.73 -3.50 -5.15
N GLY A 129 -18.70 -2.79 -4.56
CA GLY A 129 -19.70 -2.02 -5.26
C GLY A 129 -20.71 -2.90 -6.00
N ASN A 130 -21.96 -2.52 -5.96
CA ASN A 130 -23.04 -3.21 -6.64
C ASN A 130 -22.98 -3.10 -8.18
N ASP A 131 -21.87 -2.62 -8.73
CA ASP A 131 -21.73 -2.26 -10.15
C ASP A 131 -20.84 -3.21 -10.96
N THR A 132 -20.35 -4.30 -10.36
CA THR A 132 -19.61 -5.31 -11.14
C THR A 132 -20.59 -6.21 -11.89
N PRO A 133 -20.33 -6.51 -13.19
CA PRO A 133 -21.24 -7.30 -14.02
C PRO A 133 -21.56 -8.69 -13.44
N ASP A 134 -20.65 -9.24 -12.64
CA ASP A 134 -20.69 -10.62 -12.15
C ASP A 134 -21.30 -10.74 -10.75
N ILE A 135 -21.72 -9.64 -10.13
CA ILE A 135 -22.20 -9.61 -8.75
C ILE A 135 -23.35 -10.60 -8.50
N GLY A 136 -24.26 -10.76 -9.46
CA GLY A 136 -25.38 -11.68 -9.35
C GLY A 136 -24.97 -13.16 -9.34
N PHE A 137 -23.81 -13.50 -9.90
CA PHE A 137 -23.31 -14.86 -10.00
C PHE A 137 -22.28 -15.18 -8.91
N GLU A 138 -21.48 -14.23 -8.52
CA GLU A 138 -20.31 -14.46 -7.66
C GLU A 138 -20.58 -14.12 -6.20
N THR A 139 -21.29 -13.04 -5.93
CA THR A 139 -21.62 -12.61 -4.56
C THR A 139 -22.33 -13.67 -3.71
N PRO A 140 -23.28 -14.46 -4.24
CA PRO A 140 -23.92 -15.53 -3.46
C PRO A 140 -22.95 -16.57 -2.91
N TYR A 141 -21.78 -16.72 -3.53
CA TYR A 141 -20.73 -17.67 -3.12
C TYR A 141 -19.68 -17.03 -2.23
N ASN A 142 -19.94 -15.81 -1.71
CA ASN A 142 -19.02 -15.07 -0.84
C ASN A 142 -17.63 -14.89 -1.47
N GLN A 143 -17.60 -14.31 -2.64
CA GLN A 143 -16.39 -14.11 -3.41
C GLN A 143 -15.45 -13.13 -2.70
N ASN A 144 -14.42 -13.67 -2.11
CA ASN A 144 -13.28 -12.93 -1.61
C ASN A 144 -11.98 -13.65 -1.99
N ILE A 145 -10.86 -12.96 -1.86
CA ILE A 145 -9.55 -13.50 -2.25
C ILE A 145 -9.26 -14.85 -1.58
N VAL A 146 -9.57 -14.99 -0.28
CA VAL A 146 -9.32 -16.23 0.48
C VAL A 146 -10.15 -17.38 -0.06
N ASN A 147 -11.45 -17.15 -0.33
CA ASN A 147 -12.34 -18.17 -0.87
C ASN A 147 -11.95 -18.59 -2.29
N ASN A 148 -11.55 -17.63 -3.14
CA ASN A 148 -11.11 -17.92 -4.50
C ASN A 148 -9.85 -18.79 -4.51
N TYR A 149 -8.86 -18.45 -3.68
CA TYR A 149 -7.68 -19.30 -3.52
C TYR A 149 -8.00 -20.67 -2.91
N ALA A 150 -8.95 -20.74 -1.96
CA ALA A 150 -9.38 -22.01 -1.39
C ALA A 150 -10.04 -22.91 -2.45
N MET A 151 -10.89 -22.34 -3.31
CA MET A 151 -11.50 -23.10 -4.42
C MET A 151 -10.45 -23.59 -5.42
N ALA A 152 -9.48 -22.76 -5.78
CA ALA A 152 -8.38 -23.15 -6.65
C ALA A 152 -7.53 -24.28 -6.02
N ALA A 153 -7.23 -24.18 -4.73
CA ALA A 153 -6.51 -25.20 -3.98
C ALA A 153 -7.30 -26.53 -3.91
N MET A 154 -8.61 -26.44 -3.66
CA MET A 154 -9.47 -27.63 -3.65
C MET A 154 -9.51 -28.31 -5.02
N ARG A 155 -9.60 -27.53 -6.11
CA ARG A 155 -9.55 -28.06 -7.48
C ARG A 155 -8.21 -28.76 -7.75
N HIS A 156 -7.11 -28.12 -7.39
CA HIS A 156 -5.76 -28.69 -7.53
C HIS A 156 -5.62 -30.01 -6.76
N ARG A 157 -6.13 -30.05 -5.51
CA ARG A 157 -6.13 -31.28 -4.71
C ARG A 157 -6.92 -32.40 -5.37
N HIS A 158 -8.08 -32.07 -5.93
CA HIS A 158 -8.92 -33.06 -6.63
C HIS A 158 -8.24 -33.62 -7.88
N GLU A 159 -7.60 -32.78 -8.68
CA GLU A 159 -6.96 -33.17 -9.94
C GLU A 159 -5.61 -33.86 -9.76
N PHE A 160 -4.82 -33.44 -8.80
CA PHE A 160 -3.42 -33.84 -8.65
C PHE A 160 -3.13 -34.60 -7.34
N GLY A 161 -4.12 -34.80 -6.49
CA GLY A 161 -3.96 -35.56 -5.23
C GLY A 161 -3.12 -34.83 -4.16
N THR A 162 -2.88 -33.52 -4.30
CA THR A 162 -2.14 -32.71 -3.32
C THR A 162 -2.81 -32.76 -1.95
N THR A 163 -2.04 -33.01 -0.90
CA THR A 163 -2.55 -33.11 0.47
C THR A 163 -2.63 -31.76 1.18
N ALA A 164 -3.37 -31.70 2.29
CA ALA A 164 -3.44 -30.50 3.11
C ALA A 164 -2.07 -30.15 3.72
N GLU A 165 -1.30 -31.17 4.08
CA GLU A 165 0.05 -31.01 4.65
C GLU A 165 1.00 -30.39 3.63
N GLN A 166 0.92 -30.77 2.36
CA GLN A 166 1.74 -30.18 1.28
C GLN A 166 1.38 -28.71 1.03
N LEU A 167 0.13 -28.30 1.27
CA LEU A 167 -0.28 -26.90 1.16
C LEU A 167 0.08 -26.06 2.41
N ALA A 168 0.38 -26.71 3.53
CA ALA A 168 0.74 -26.06 4.80
C ALA A 168 2.24 -25.76 4.93
N TRP A 169 3.07 -26.26 4.02
CA TRP A 169 4.50 -25.98 3.91
C TRP A 169 4.70 -24.69 3.11
#